data_05c00c0fae632bba2fc27c3829a49255
#
_entry.id   05c00c0fae632bba2fc27c3829a49255
#
_cell.length_a   1.000
_cell.length_b   1.000
_cell.length_c   1.000
_cell.angle_alpha   90.00
_cell.angle_beta   90.00
_cell.angle_gamma   90.00
#
_symmetry.space_group_name_H-M   'P 1'
#
loop_
_entity.id
_entity.type
_entity.pdbx_description
1 polymer ?
#
loop_
_entity_poly.entity_id
_entity_poly.type
_entity_poly.pdbx_seq_one_letter_code
_entity_poly.pdbx_strand_id
1 'polypeptide(L)'
;MFKENISLFIALKYLRAKRKGFLSFVSSMAFTCVALGVAVLIIVTSVMNGFERELKDRILNVIPHAQIIGLNSISNWKEIKKKAEENPNVIGAAPYIETQVLVGSSNEVYGSNLLGIDPELERQVSVVSEFLIQGSFESLEANSNNIVLGEILARKLNLDLGDKVSLMLPDKNPSFAGYFPRISNFKVSGIFRVGSADLDESIAYINIDEAASLLSLNENVHGLRLKFDDLFQANYLAWDVLIDAETVTEDILTVQDWTYSYGPLFKAILQERVLVGLLLSLIILVAAFN
;
A
#
# COMPACT_ATOMS: atom_id res chain seq x y z
N MET A 1 -45.13 22.89 10.88
CA MET A 1 -45.34 24.15 10.15
C MET A 1 -44.41 24.12 8.95
N PHE A 2 -44.92 23.58 7.84
CA PHE A 2 -44.12 23.34 6.60
C PHE A 2 -43.93 24.69 5.90
N LYS A 3 -42.68 25.18 5.85
CA LYS A 3 -42.31 26.16 4.82
C LYS A 3 -42.23 25.37 3.50
N GLU A 4 -43.34 25.28 2.81
CA GLU A 4 -43.37 24.80 1.43
C GLU A 4 -42.35 25.65 0.64
N ASN A 5 -41.40 24.98 0.02
CA ASN A 5 -40.46 25.62 -0.90
C ASN A 5 -41.28 26.15 -2.09
N ILE A 6 -41.70 27.40 -2.00
CA ILE A 6 -42.48 28.11 -3.02
C ILE A 6 -41.79 27.99 -4.38
N SER A 7 -40.47 28.00 -4.39
CA SER A 7 -39.63 27.75 -5.59
C SER A 7 -39.89 26.39 -6.23
N LEU A 8 -40.02 25.34 -5.43
CA LEU A 8 -40.25 23.98 -5.91
C LEU A 8 -41.70 23.82 -6.43
N PHE A 9 -42.66 24.45 -5.76
CA PHE A 9 -44.05 24.49 -6.20
C PHE A 9 -44.21 25.26 -7.52
N ILE A 10 -43.54 26.40 -7.67
CA ILE A 10 -43.56 27.19 -8.89
C ILE A 10 -42.87 26.42 -10.02
N ALA A 11 -41.72 25.77 -9.77
CA ALA A 11 -41.02 24.96 -10.76
C ALA A 11 -41.87 23.80 -11.26
N LEU A 12 -42.53 23.06 -10.36
CA LEU A 12 -43.46 21.97 -10.72
C LEU A 12 -44.67 22.46 -11.51
N LYS A 13 -45.20 23.64 -11.16
CA LYS A 13 -46.32 24.24 -11.88
C LYS A 13 -45.92 24.74 -13.26
N TYR A 14 -44.69 25.24 -13.44
CA TYR A 14 -44.13 25.64 -14.73
C TYR A 14 -43.89 24.44 -15.65
N LEU A 15 -43.40 23.32 -15.10
CA LEU A 15 -43.21 22.03 -15.83
C LEU A 15 -44.55 21.44 -16.29
N ARG A 16 -45.66 21.71 -15.52
CA ARG A 16 -47.00 21.18 -15.78
C ARG A 16 -47.86 22.11 -16.64
N ALA A 17 -47.39 23.34 -16.91
CA ALA A 17 -48.13 24.29 -17.74
C ALA A 17 -48.22 23.79 -19.18
N LYS A 18 -49.47 23.69 -19.72
CA LYS A 18 -49.78 23.24 -21.08
C LYS A 18 -49.09 24.12 -22.13
N ARG A 19 -47.86 23.81 -22.46
CA ARG A 19 -47.23 24.25 -23.73
C ARG A 19 -47.61 23.25 -24.80
N LYS A 20 -47.78 23.76 -26.06
CA LYS A 20 -48.10 22.93 -27.23
C LYS A 20 -47.22 21.68 -27.25
N GLY A 21 -47.78 20.50 -27.40
CA GLY A 21 -47.24 19.18 -27.08
C GLY A 21 -45.78 18.87 -27.45
N PHE A 22 -45.27 19.39 -28.58
CA PHE A 22 -43.89 19.17 -29.05
C PHE A 22 -42.85 19.90 -28.15
N LEU A 23 -43.06 21.17 -27.82
CA LEU A 23 -42.15 21.95 -26.95
C LEU A 23 -42.11 21.43 -25.54
N SER A 24 -43.23 20.88 -25.04
CA SER A 24 -43.25 20.23 -23.72
C SER A 24 -42.47 18.93 -23.70
N PHE A 25 -42.51 18.16 -24.78
CA PHE A 25 -41.76 16.91 -24.94
C PHE A 25 -40.24 17.16 -24.97
N VAL A 26 -39.80 18.12 -25.79
CA VAL A 26 -38.36 18.46 -25.89
C VAL A 26 -37.84 19.00 -24.56
N SER A 27 -38.56 19.89 -23.88
CA SER A 27 -38.14 20.40 -22.57
C SER A 27 -38.09 19.30 -21.48
N SER A 28 -39.04 18.36 -21.51
CA SER A 28 -39.04 17.23 -20.57
C SER A 28 -37.86 16.29 -20.84
N MET A 29 -37.52 16.03 -22.09
CA MET A 29 -36.43 15.19 -22.49
C MET A 29 -35.09 15.84 -22.09
N ALA A 30 -34.91 17.15 -22.35
CA ALA A 30 -33.71 17.87 -21.91
C ALA A 30 -33.54 17.86 -20.40
N PHE A 31 -34.62 18.10 -19.63
CA PHE A 31 -34.57 18.01 -18.18
C PHE A 31 -34.19 16.61 -17.67
N THR A 32 -34.76 15.57 -18.30
CA THR A 32 -34.44 14.19 -17.93
C THR A 32 -32.96 13.87 -18.25
N CYS A 33 -32.43 14.30 -19.40
CA CYS A 33 -31.02 14.15 -19.74
C CYS A 33 -30.09 14.85 -18.77
N VAL A 34 -30.40 16.10 -18.38
CA VAL A 34 -29.60 16.83 -17.36
C VAL A 34 -29.66 16.12 -16.01
N ALA A 35 -30.86 15.73 -15.56
CA ALA A 35 -31.04 15.03 -14.29
C ALA A 35 -30.24 13.70 -14.25
N LEU A 36 -30.30 12.94 -15.34
CA LEU A 36 -29.57 11.68 -15.49
C LEU A 36 -28.06 11.91 -15.54
N GLY A 37 -27.59 12.93 -16.27
CA GLY A 37 -26.17 13.31 -16.31
C GLY A 37 -25.63 13.69 -14.93
N VAL A 38 -26.39 14.50 -14.16
CA VAL A 38 -26.00 14.88 -12.80
C VAL A 38 -26.02 13.66 -11.85
N ALA A 39 -27.01 12.77 -11.99
CA ALA A 39 -27.08 11.56 -11.17
C ALA A 39 -25.88 10.64 -11.43
N VAL A 40 -25.52 10.43 -12.71
CA VAL A 40 -24.33 9.65 -13.09
C VAL A 40 -23.06 10.30 -12.58
N LEU A 41 -22.93 11.62 -12.65
CA LEU A 41 -21.78 12.35 -12.10
C LEU A 41 -21.62 12.09 -10.60
N ILE A 42 -22.70 12.20 -9.83
CA ILE A 42 -22.68 11.96 -8.39
C ILE A 42 -22.29 10.50 -8.08
N ILE A 43 -22.85 9.54 -8.80
CA ILE A 43 -22.55 8.12 -8.60
C ILE A 43 -21.08 7.84 -8.89
N VAL A 44 -20.58 8.27 -10.05
CA VAL A 44 -19.19 8.01 -10.47
C VAL A 44 -18.21 8.66 -9.49
N THR A 45 -18.41 9.93 -9.13
CA THR A 45 -17.52 10.62 -8.18
C THR A 45 -17.59 10.00 -6.77
N SER A 46 -18.75 9.51 -6.33
CA SER A 46 -18.88 8.80 -5.06
C SER A 46 -18.13 7.47 -5.06
N VAL A 47 -18.25 6.69 -6.12
CA VAL A 47 -17.53 5.41 -6.28
C VAL A 47 -16.02 5.66 -6.32
N MET A 48 -15.57 6.64 -7.11
CA MET A 48 -14.16 7.02 -7.19
C MET A 48 -13.58 7.45 -5.84
N ASN A 49 -14.31 8.30 -5.09
CA ASN A 49 -13.86 8.72 -3.76
C ASN A 49 -13.81 7.55 -2.76
N GLY A 50 -14.77 6.61 -2.86
CA GLY A 50 -14.77 5.40 -2.04
C GLY A 50 -13.59 4.50 -2.37
N PHE A 51 -13.32 4.29 -3.64
CA PHE A 51 -12.18 3.49 -4.11
C PHE A 51 -10.82 4.10 -3.71
N GLU A 52 -10.64 5.41 -3.90
CA GLU A 52 -9.42 6.13 -3.49
C GLU A 52 -9.19 5.99 -1.98
N ARG A 53 -10.24 6.12 -1.17
CA ARG A 53 -10.14 5.92 0.28
C ARG A 53 -9.74 4.51 0.63
N GLU A 54 -10.37 3.51 0.03
CA GLU A 54 -10.08 2.09 0.28
C GLU A 54 -8.64 1.74 -0.10
N LEU A 55 -8.15 2.23 -1.24
CA LEU A 55 -6.75 2.07 -1.64
C LEU A 55 -5.79 2.70 -0.63
N LYS A 56 -6.10 3.93 -0.19
CA LYS A 56 -5.29 4.62 0.81
C LYS A 56 -5.24 3.85 2.12
N ASP A 57 -6.40 3.44 2.63
CA ASP A 57 -6.52 2.81 3.93
C ASP A 57 -5.91 1.39 3.95
N ARG A 58 -6.01 0.63 2.86
CA ARG A 58 -5.49 -0.73 2.79
C ARG A 58 -4.05 -0.82 2.33
N ILE A 59 -3.64 -0.06 1.31
CA ILE A 59 -2.30 -0.19 0.74
C ILE A 59 -1.32 0.75 1.45
N LEU A 60 -1.63 2.04 1.51
CA LEU A 60 -0.67 3.03 2.00
C LEU A 60 -0.42 2.98 3.52
N ASN A 61 -1.30 2.35 4.30
CA ASN A 61 -1.05 2.12 5.73
C ASN A 61 -0.20 0.85 5.99
N VAL A 62 -0.16 -0.08 5.05
CA VAL A 62 0.66 -1.31 5.16
C VAL A 62 2.08 -1.07 4.72
N ILE A 63 2.28 -0.28 3.66
CA ILE A 63 3.61 0.09 3.19
C ILE A 63 4.18 1.27 3.99
N PRO A 64 5.51 1.39 4.13
CA PRO A 64 6.11 2.55 4.77
C PRO A 64 5.87 3.82 3.93
N HIS A 65 5.75 4.97 4.60
CA HIS A 65 5.62 6.25 3.91
C HIS A 65 6.90 6.64 3.16
N ALA A 66 8.06 6.30 3.76
CA ALA A 66 9.37 6.37 3.11
C ALA A 66 10.32 5.36 3.73
N GLN A 67 11.46 5.18 3.08
CA GLN A 67 12.55 4.32 3.52
C GLN A 67 13.87 5.06 3.38
N ILE A 68 14.71 4.98 4.41
CA ILE A 68 16.14 5.29 4.30
C ILE A 68 16.84 3.99 3.99
N ILE A 69 17.58 3.94 2.90
CA ILE A 69 18.21 2.73 2.37
C ILE A 69 19.72 2.94 2.36
N GLY A 70 20.47 2.00 2.95
CA GLY A 70 21.93 1.95 2.80
C GLY A 70 22.34 1.39 1.44
N LEU A 71 23.38 1.92 0.84
CA LEU A 71 23.88 1.41 -0.45
C LEU A 71 24.22 -0.10 -0.41
N ASN A 72 24.76 -0.57 0.72
CA ASN A 72 25.03 -1.99 0.97
C ASN A 72 24.24 -2.48 2.19
N SER A 73 24.52 -1.87 3.34
CA SER A 73 23.83 -2.10 4.61
C SER A 73 24.10 -0.91 5.55
N ILE A 74 23.32 -0.79 6.59
CA ILE A 74 23.46 0.22 7.64
C ILE A 74 23.95 -0.46 8.91
N SER A 75 25.08 0.03 9.45
CA SER A 75 25.72 -0.57 10.63
C SER A 75 25.20 0.01 11.95
N ASN A 76 24.96 1.30 12.01
CA ASN A 76 24.51 2.02 13.21
C ASN A 76 23.04 2.45 13.13
N TRP A 77 22.20 1.59 12.59
CA TRP A 77 20.77 1.87 12.37
C TRP A 77 20.02 2.35 13.63
N LYS A 78 20.46 1.96 14.83
CA LYS A 78 19.84 2.39 16.09
C LYS A 78 20.01 3.90 16.34
N GLU A 79 21.18 4.44 15.99
CA GLU A 79 21.44 5.88 16.10
C GLU A 79 20.68 6.67 15.04
N ILE A 80 20.64 6.14 13.81
CA ILE A 80 19.85 6.73 12.71
C ILE A 80 18.37 6.73 13.08
N LYS A 81 17.85 5.61 13.61
CA LYS A 81 16.45 5.51 14.09
C LYS A 81 16.16 6.59 15.13
N LYS A 82 17.02 6.70 16.15
CA LYS A 82 16.88 7.70 17.20
C LYS A 82 16.88 9.12 16.60
N LYS A 83 17.77 9.39 15.66
CA LYS A 83 17.87 10.68 15.00
C LYS A 83 16.63 10.99 14.14
N ALA A 84 16.10 10.01 13.43
CA ALA A 84 14.87 10.13 12.67
C ALA A 84 13.66 10.44 13.57
N GLU A 85 13.59 9.83 14.76
CA GLU A 85 12.50 10.04 15.73
C GLU A 85 12.59 11.40 16.46
N GLU A 86 13.71 12.13 16.35
CA GLU A 86 13.81 13.52 16.82
C GLU A 86 13.01 14.48 15.93
N ASN A 87 12.71 14.12 14.68
CA ASN A 87 11.89 14.92 13.79
C ASN A 87 10.41 14.83 14.22
N PRO A 88 9.75 15.96 14.51
CA PRO A 88 8.39 15.97 15.05
C PRO A 88 7.33 15.39 14.12
N ASN A 89 7.62 15.27 12.83
CA ASN A 89 6.70 14.74 11.83
C ASN A 89 6.86 13.20 11.64
N VAL A 90 7.87 12.59 12.30
CA VAL A 90 8.08 11.14 12.27
C VAL A 90 7.26 10.50 13.39
N ILE A 91 6.31 9.65 13.04
CA ILE A 91 5.49 8.89 13.98
C ILE A 91 6.23 7.65 14.47
N GLY A 92 7.03 7.03 13.60
CA GLY A 92 7.81 5.85 13.93
C GLY A 92 8.85 5.54 12.88
N ALA A 93 9.88 4.79 13.31
CA ALA A 93 10.94 4.27 12.47
C ALA A 93 11.26 2.83 12.86
N ALA A 94 11.37 1.93 11.88
CA ALA A 94 11.65 0.51 12.08
C ALA A 94 12.74 0.02 11.14
N PRO A 95 13.71 -0.79 11.62
CA PRO A 95 14.71 -1.42 10.76
C PRO A 95 14.07 -2.50 9.89
N TYR A 96 14.61 -2.71 8.71
CA TYR A 96 14.19 -3.82 7.86
C TYR A 96 15.36 -4.41 7.07
N ILE A 97 15.18 -5.68 6.73
CA ILE A 97 16.02 -6.40 5.78
C ILE A 97 15.10 -6.92 4.67
N GLU A 98 15.40 -6.66 3.42
CA GLU A 98 14.60 -7.10 2.29
C GLU A 98 15.45 -7.90 1.31
N THR A 99 14.92 -9.03 0.85
CA THR A 99 15.57 -9.82 -0.20
C THR A 99 14.54 -10.62 -0.98
N GLN A 100 14.88 -10.93 -2.22
CA GLN A 100 14.08 -11.83 -3.02
C GLN A 100 14.47 -13.28 -2.72
N VAL A 101 13.46 -14.11 -2.49
CA VAL A 101 13.61 -15.54 -2.21
C VAL A 101 12.65 -16.36 -3.06
N LEU A 102 12.97 -17.63 -3.21
CA LEU A 102 11.99 -18.61 -3.66
C LEU A 102 11.43 -19.32 -2.42
N VAL A 103 10.11 -19.26 -2.30
CA VAL A 103 9.34 -19.93 -1.24
C VAL A 103 8.80 -21.22 -1.79
N GLY A 104 9.19 -22.35 -1.20
CA GLY A 104 8.85 -23.68 -1.70
C GLY A 104 8.08 -24.52 -0.70
N SER A 105 7.08 -25.25 -1.19
CA SER A 105 6.47 -26.39 -0.52
C SER A 105 6.82 -27.70 -1.25
N SER A 106 6.18 -28.80 -0.90
CA SER A 106 6.53 -30.13 -1.42
C SER A 106 6.54 -30.22 -2.96
N ASN A 107 5.71 -29.47 -3.66
CA ASN A 107 5.49 -29.61 -5.09
C ASN A 107 5.60 -28.29 -5.88
N GLU A 108 5.61 -27.14 -5.21
CA GLU A 108 5.53 -25.84 -5.87
C GLU A 108 6.52 -24.86 -5.28
N VAL A 109 6.99 -23.92 -6.12
CA VAL A 109 7.95 -22.87 -5.74
C VAL A 109 7.50 -21.56 -6.38
N TYR A 110 7.42 -20.50 -5.56
CA TYR A 110 7.08 -19.15 -6.01
C TYR A 110 8.10 -18.12 -5.52
N GLY A 111 8.32 -17.09 -6.33
CA GLY A 111 9.12 -15.93 -5.93
C GLY A 111 8.38 -15.07 -4.91
N SER A 112 9.08 -14.58 -3.90
CA SER A 112 8.55 -13.68 -2.89
C SER A 112 9.60 -12.67 -2.44
N ASN A 113 9.16 -11.50 -2.02
CA ASN A 113 9.96 -10.55 -1.27
C ASN A 113 9.90 -10.93 0.21
N LEU A 114 11.03 -11.35 0.74
CA LEU A 114 11.18 -11.66 2.15
C LEU A 114 11.56 -10.40 2.90
N LEU A 115 10.75 -10.04 3.88
CA LEU A 115 10.98 -8.93 4.79
C LEU A 115 11.33 -9.45 6.18
N GLY A 116 12.57 -9.17 6.60
CA GLY A 116 13.01 -9.35 7.97
C GLY A 116 12.66 -8.10 8.78
N ILE A 117 11.86 -8.26 9.81
CA ILE A 117 11.32 -7.16 10.61
C ILE A 117 11.40 -7.47 12.10
N ASP A 118 11.43 -6.44 12.92
CA ASP A 118 11.14 -6.53 14.34
C ASP A 118 9.63 -6.28 14.52
N PRO A 119 8.85 -7.25 15.03
CA PRO A 119 7.39 -7.13 15.10
C PRO A 119 6.90 -5.97 15.96
N GLU A 120 7.63 -5.59 17.00
CA GLU A 120 7.26 -4.47 17.88
C GLU A 120 7.48 -3.13 17.22
N LEU A 121 8.62 -2.98 16.54
CA LEU A 121 8.96 -1.75 15.82
C LEU A 121 8.13 -1.61 14.52
N GLU A 122 7.87 -2.72 13.83
CA GLU A 122 7.08 -2.71 12.59
C GLU A 122 5.66 -2.18 12.80
N ARG A 123 5.03 -2.43 13.94
CA ARG A 123 3.72 -1.86 14.30
C ARG A 123 3.69 -0.33 14.35
N GLN A 124 4.83 0.30 14.54
CA GLN A 124 4.92 1.76 14.55
C GLN A 124 4.85 2.35 13.13
N VAL A 125 5.22 1.57 12.12
CA VAL A 125 5.35 2.03 10.73
C VAL A 125 4.34 1.39 9.78
N SER A 126 3.77 0.23 10.13
CA SER A 126 2.84 -0.54 9.30
C SER A 126 1.69 -1.08 10.13
N VAL A 127 0.53 -1.20 9.53
CA VAL A 127 -0.66 -1.84 10.13
C VAL A 127 -0.86 -3.28 9.63
N VAL A 128 0.15 -3.90 9.02
CA VAL A 128 0.04 -5.25 8.46
C VAL A 128 -0.39 -6.29 9.50
N SER A 129 0.00 -6.12 10.77
CA SER A 129 -0.40 -6.99 11.88
C SER A 129 -1.91 -7.03 12.12
N GLU A 130 -2.65 -5.98 11.73
CA GLU A 130 -4.11 -5.90 11.86
C GLU A 130 -4.83 -6.69 10.76
N PHE A 131 -4.13 -7.05 9.69
CA PHE A 131 -4.65 -7.80 8.55
C PHE A 131 -4.40 -9.32 8.63
N LEU A 132 -3.96 -9.83 9.77
CA LEU A 132 -3.84 -11.27 9.98
C LEU A 132 -5.22 -11.94 9.96
N ILE A 133 -5.33 -12.98 9.15
CA ILE A 133 -6.54 -13.84 9.09
C ILE A 133 -6.36 -15.12 9.89
N GLN A 134 -5.11 -15.56 10.09
CA GLN A 134 -4.75 -16.72 10.90
C GLN A 134 -3.40 -16.47 11.60
N GLY A 135 -3.22 -17.03 12.78
CA GLY A 135 -1.98 -16.98 13.54
C GLY A 135 -1.73 -15.65 14.26
N SER A 136 -0.46 -15.33 14.50
CA SER A 136 -0.03 -14.12 15.22
C SER A 136 1.24 -13.55 14.62
N PHE A 137 1.32 -12.22 14.52
CA PHE A 137 2.51 -11.50 14.07
C PHE A 137 3.60 -11.50 15.16
N GLU A 138 3.21 -11.58 16.43
CA GLU A 138 4.10 -11.71 17.58
C GLU A 138 4.87 -13.03 17.59
N SER A 139 4.39 -14.03 16.85
CA SER A 139 5.09 -15.31 16.69
C SER A 139 6.44 -15.20 15.96
N LEU A 140 6.73 -14.06 15.32
CA LEU A 140 8.02 -13.77 14.70
C LEU A 140 9.06 -13.37 15.75
N GLU A 141 9.29 -14.22 16.73
CA GLU A 141 10.34 -14.05 17.74
C GLU A 141 11.70 -14.46 17.17
N ALA A 142 12.77 -13.91 17.74
CA ALA A 142 14.14 -14.27 17.36
C ALA A 142 14.40 -15.78 17.53
N ASN A 143 15.00 -16.42 16.55
CA ASN A 143 15.31 -17.85 16.49
C ASN A 143 14.09 -18.80 16.54
N SER A 144 12.89 -18.29 16.23
CA SER A 144 11.68 -19.11 16.18
C SER A 144 11.55 -19.92 14.90
N ASN A 145 12.25 -19.52 13.84
CA ASN A 145 12.07 -20.00 12.46
C ASN A 145 10.61 -19.97 12.02
N ASN A 146 9.92 -18.92 12.41
CA ASN A 146 8.53 -18.66 12.04
C ASN A 146 8.46 -17.72 10.83
N ILE A 147 7.42 -17.92 10.01
CA ILE A 147 7.17 -17.08 8.84
C ILE A 147 5.68 -16.73 8.76
N VAL A 148 5.40 -15.49 8.39
CA VAL A 148 4.05 -15.01 8.09
C VAL A 148 3.96 -14.77 6.58
N LEU A 149 2.97 -15.39 5.94
CA LEU A 149 2.78 -15.38 4.49
C LEU A 149 1.55 -14.57 4.09
N GLY A 150 1.58 -13.95 2.91
CA GLY A 150 0.37 -13.43 2.30
C GLY A 150 -0.58 -14.57 1.89
N GLU A 151 -1.89 -14.34 1.97
CA GLU A 151 -2.92 -15.37 1.74
C GLU A 151 -2.83 -15.99 0.34
N ILE A 152 -2.57 -15.17 -0.69
CA ILE A 152 -2.49 -15.66 -2.06
C ILE A 152 -1.27 -16.57 -2.22
N LEU A 153 -0.12 -16.19 -1.63
CA LEU A 153 1.09 -17.01 -1.64
C LEU A 153 0.87 -18.34 -0.89
N ALA A 154 0.31 -18.29 0.31
CA ALA A 154 0.00 -19.50 1.10
C ALA A 154 -0.92 -20.45 0.34
N ARG A 155 -1.97 -19.92 -0.28
CA ARG A 155 -2.93 -20.70 -1.09
C ARG A 155 -2.27 -21.30 -2.34
N LYS A 156 -1.42 -20.59 -3.05
CA LYS A 156 -0.68 -21.10 -4.21
C LYS A 156 0.27 -22.23 -3.84
N LEU A 157 0.90 -22.15 -2.67
CA LEU A 157 1.78 -23.18 -2.13
C LEU A 157 1.04 -24.31 -1.41
N ASN A 158 -0.31 -24.21 -1.28
CA ASN A 158 -1.16 -25.11 -0.50
C ASN A 158 -0.63 -25.31 0.93
N LEU A 159 -0.34 -24.20 1.61
CA LEU A 159 0.19 -24.12 2.96
C LEU A 159 -0.87 -23.58 3.92
N ASP A 160 -0.99 -24.24 5.06
CA ASP A 160 -1.81 -23.82 6.19
C ASP A 160 -0.94 -23.48 7.41
N LEU A 161 -1.58 -22.93 8.44
CA LEU A 161 -0.92 -22.59 9.70
C LEU A 161 -0.26 -23.83 10.32
N GLY A 162 1.03 -23.75 10.61
CA GLY A 162 1.82 -24.82 11.18
C GLY A 162 2.62 -25.65 10.19
N ASP A 163 2.36 -25.50 8.90
CA ASP A 163 3.09 -26.21 7.86
C ASP A 163 4.54 -25.75 7.74
N LYS A 164 5.38 -26.62 7.19
CA LYS A 164 6.77 -26.29 6.90
C LYS A 164 6.94 -25.76 5.49
N VAL A 165 7.72 -24.71 5.36
CA VAL A 165 8.05 -24.06 4.11
C VAL A 165 9.57 -23.91 4.00
N SER A 166 10.10 -24.05 2.80
CA SER A 166 11.52 -23.87 2.51
C SER A 166 11.77 -22.54 1.82
N LEU A 167 12.67 -21.74 2.35
CA LEU A 167 13.17 -20.53 1.71
C LEU A 167 14.48 -20.88 0.99
N MET A 168 14.54 -20.55 -0.29
CA MET A 168 15.73 -20.74 -1.13
C MET A 168 16.25 -19.37 -1.55
N LEU A 169 17.48 -19.06 -1.12
CA LEU A 169 18.16 -17.83 -1.52
C LEU A 169 19.18 -18.15 -2.61
N PRO A 170 19.24 -17.35 -3.69
CA PRO A 170 20.29 -17.49 -4.67
C PRO A 170 21.66 -17.18 -4.00
N ASP A 171 22.64 -18.06 -4.17
CA ASP A 171 23.97 -17.78 -3.68
C ASP A 171 24.63 -16.71 -4.57
N LYS A 172 25.15 -15.65 -3.95
CA LYS A 172 25.84 -14.56 -4.66
C LYS A 172 27.25 -14.97 -5.12
N ASN A 173 27.82 -16.05 -4.52
CA ASN A 173 29.19 -16.52 -4.82
C ASN A 173 29.16 -17.87 -5.51
N PRO A 174 29.47 -17.95 -6.82
CA PRO A 174 29.60 -19.23 -7.49
C PRO A 174 30.78 -20.00 -6.90
N SER A 175 30.52 -21.21 -6.41
CA SER A 175 31.59 -22.13 -6.06
C SER A 175 32.09 -22.87 -7.32
N PHE A 176 33.28 -23.50 -7.24
CA PHE A 176 33.81 -24.32 -8.31
C PHE A 176 32.90 -25.49 -8.76
N ALA A 177 31.91 -25.84 -7.89
CA ALA A 177 30.94 -26.92 -8.11
C ALA A 177 29.58 -26.41 -8.62
N GLY A 178 29.40 -25.09 -8.86
CA GLY A 178 28.17 -24.50 -9.33
C GLY A 178 27.46 -23.59 -8.28
N TYR A 179 26.28 -23.14 -8.64
CA TYR A 179 25.39 -22.35 -7.75
C TYR A 179 24.58 -23.30 -6.89
N PHE A 180 24.81 -23.31 -5.58
CA PHE A 180 23.97 -24.04 -4.64
C PHE A 180 23.12 -23.05 -3.87
N PRO A 181 21.79 -23.07 -4.02
CA PRO A 181 20.92 -22.18 -3.23
C PRO A 181 21.04 -22.54 -1.75
N ARG A 182 21.08 -21.53 -0.89
CA ARG A 182 20.93 -21.74 0.54
C ARG A 182 19.47 -22.05 0.81
N ILE A 183 19.20 -23.18 1.46
CA ILE A 183 17.86 -23.61 1.82
C ILE A 183 17.72 -23.52 3.34
N SER A 184 16.69 -22.80 3.80
CA SER A 184 16.33 -22.70 5.20
C SER A 184 14.85 -23.03 5.38
N ASN A 185 14.53 -23.78 6.44
CA ASN A 185 13.18 -24.23 6.69
C ASN A 185 12.53 -23.37 7.79
N PHE A 186 11.31 -22.94 7.51
CA PHE A 186 10.48 -22.14 8.39
C PHE A 186 9.15 -22.83 8.64
N LYS A 187 8.44 -22.39 9.67
CA LYS A 187 7.09 -22.83 10.00
C LYS A 187 6.11 -21.68 9.79
N VAL A 188 5.04 -21.90 9.05
CA VAL A 188 3.98 -20.91 8.86
C VAL A 188 3.30 -20.65 10.22
N SER A 189 3.50 -19.45 10.75
CA SER A 189 2.95 -19.01 12.04
C SER A 189 1.85 -17.99 11.91
N GLY A 190 1.64 -17.46 10.69
CA GLY A 190 0.55 -16.55 10.41
C GLY A 190 0.30 -16.40 8.91
N ILE A 191 -0.93 -16.00 8.57
CA ILE A 191 -1.35 -15.69 7.22
C ILE A 191 -2.08 -14.35 7.27
N PHE A 192 -1.67 -13.39 6.42
CA PHE A 192 -2.30 -12.08 6.32
C PHE A 192 -3.02 -11.87 5.00
N ARG A 193 -4.02 -10.98 4.99
CA ARG A 193 -4.76 -10.55 3.81
C ARG A 193 -5.02 -9.05 3.87
N VAL A 194 -4.26 -8.28 3.11
CA VAL A 194 -4.48 -6.84 2.94
C VAL A 194 -5.62 -6.56 1.94
N GLY A 195 -5.78 -7.46 0.96
CA GLY A 195 -6.72 -7.30 -0.15
C GLY A 195 -6.09 -6.65 -1.38
N SER A 196 -4.78 -6.51 -1.40
CA SER A 196 -3.98 -6.16 -2.58
C SER A 196 -3.31 -7.43 -3.10
N ALA A 197 -3.60 -7.80 -4.36
CA ALA A 197 -3.03 -9.01 -4.95
C ALA A 197 -1.49 -8.98 -4.91
N ASP A 198 -0.89 -7.82 -5.18
CA ASP A 198 0.57 -7.67 -5.16
C ASP A 198 1.16 -7.96 -3.77
N LEU A 199 0.55 -7.44 -2.69
CA LEU A 199 1.04 -7.64 -1.34
C LEU A 199 0.75 -9.06 -0.84
N ASP A 200 -0.46 -9.56 -1.08
CA ASP A 200 -0.92 -10.87 -0.62
C ASP A 200 -0.24 -12.03 -1.36
N GLU A 201 0.34 -11.79 -2.54
CA GLU A 201 1.05 -12.79 -3.34
C GLU A 201 2.56 -12.73 -3.18
N SER A 202 3.13 -11.54 -2.98
CA SER A 202 4.57 -11.35 -3.13
C SER A 202 5.34 -11.15 -1.82
N ILE A 203 4.67 -11.02 -0.67
CA ILE A 203 5.34 -10.68 0.60
C ILE A 203 5.30 -11.83 1.59
N ALA A 204 6.46 -12.07 2.23
CA ALA A 204 6.63 -12.94 3.38
C ALA A 204 7.42 -12.20 4.47
N TYR A 205 7.02 -12.37 5.74
CA TYR A 205 7.69 -11.77 6.89
C TYR A 205 8.37 -12.82 7.77
N ILE A 206 9.59 -12.53 8.18
CA ILE A 206 10.34 -13.29 9.21
C ILE A 206 10.92 -12.32 10.23
N ASN A 207 11.45 -12.84 11.33
CA ASN A 207 12.19 -12.01 12.27
C ASN A 207 13.46 -11.43 11.63
N ILE A 208 13.85 -10.21 12.02
CA ILE A 208 14.99 -9.49 11.46
C ILE A 208 16.31 -10.18 11.72
N ASP A 209 16.49 -10.82 12.89
CA ASP A 209 17.73 -11.54 13.24
C ASP A 209 17.90 -12.78 12.35
N GLU A 210 16.81 -13.46 12.02
CA GLU A 210 16.83 -14.59 11.09
C GLU A 210 17.17 -14.12 9.67
N ALA A 211 16.59 -13.00 9.22
CA ALA A 211 16.94 -12.42 7.93
C ALA A 211 18.42 -11.98 7.86
N ALA A 212 18.93 -11.36 8.92
CA ALA A 212 20.33 -10.98 9.03
C ALA A 212 21.25 -12.19 8.98
N SER A 213 20.89 -13.28 9.65
CA SER A 213 21.61 -14.56 9.63
C SER A 213 21.61 -15.18 8.22
N LEU A 214 20.46 -15.23 7.55
CA LEU A 214 20.31 -15.75 6.18
C LEU A 214 21.21 -15.02 5.18
N LEU A 215 21.34 -13.70 5.32
CA LEU A 215 22.11 -12.84 4.42
C LEU A 215 23.53 -12.58 4.90
N SER A 216 23.91 -13.09 6.08
CA SER A 216 25.22 -12.87 6.70
C SER A 216 25.51 -11.37 6.94
N LEU A 217 24.50 -10.61 7.34
CA LEU A 217 24.60 -9.18 7.60
C LEU A 217 25.08 -8.85 9.02
N ASN A 218 25.22 -9.86 9.90
CA ASN A 218 25.45 -9.68 11.34
C ASN A 218 24.34 -8.82 11.98
N GLU A 219 24.69 -7.66 12.55
CA GLU A 219 23.74 -6.70 13.16
C GLU A 219 23.29 -5.59 12.19
N ASN A 220 23.76 -5.64 10.94
CA ASN A 220 23.43 -4.62 9.94
C ASN A 220 22.05 -4.86 9.35
N VAL A 221 21.42 -3.77 8.88
CA VAL A 221 20.13 -3.80 8.20
C VAL A 221 20.22 -3.17 6.81
N HIS A 222 19.26 -3.42 5.95
CA HIS A 222 19.22 -2.77 4.63
C HIS A 222 18.74 -1.32 4.72
N GLY A 223 17.89 -1.01 5.67
CA GLY A 223 17.38 0.34 5.82
C GLY A 223 16.44 0.51 7.01
N LEU A 224 15.86 1.70 7.07
CA LEU A 224 14.82 2.08 8.03
C LEU A 224 13.55 2.47 7.29
N ARG A 225 12.44 1.90 7.71
CA ARG A 225 11.08 2.24 7.27
C ARG A 225 10.59 3.39 8.13
N LEU A 226 10.02 4.42 7.52
CA LEU A 226 9.55 5.63 8.20
C LEU A 226 8.05 5.79 8.01
N LYS A 227 7.39 6.22 9.06
CA LYS A 227 6.01 6.67 9.05
C LYS A 227 5.92 8.12 9.47
N PHE A 228 5.29 8.95 8.67
CA PHE A 228 5.06 10.37 8.92
C PHE A 228 3.60 10.64 9.30
N ASP A 229 3.34 11.77 9.91
CA ASP A 229 1.99 12.26 10.21
C ASP A 229 1.21 12.58 8.93
N ASP A 230 1.87 13.09 7.89
CA ASP A 230 1.29 13.30 6.55
C ASP A 230 2.03 12.48 5.49
N LEU A 231 1.36 11.44 4.99
CA LEU A 231 1.84 10.59 3.91
C LEU A 231 2.19 11.38 2.63
N PHE A 232 1.44 12.45 2.33
CA PHE A 232 1.63 13.20 1.08
C PHE A 232 2.83 14.15 1.14
N GLN A 233 3.35 14.41 2.33
CA GLN A 233 4.60 15.16 2.52
C GLN A 233 5.81 14.25 2.70
N ALA A 234 5.62 12.93 2.67
CA ALA A 234 6.68 11.96 2.93
C ALA A 234 7.93 12.16 2.06
N ASN A 235 7.76 12.58 0.80
CA ASN A 235 8.89 12.84 -0.10
C ASN A 235 9.79 13.97 0.38
N TYR A 236 9.25 15.05 0.93
CA TYR A 236 10.04 16.17 1.47
C TYR A 236 10.61 15.82 2.85
N LEU A 237 9.77 15.31 3.73
CA LEU A 237 10.15 14.96 5.09
C LEU A 237 11.23 13.87 5.14
N ALA A 238 11.20 12.93 4.21
CA ALA A 238 12.20 11.88 4.13
C ALA A 238 13.59 12.41 3.76
N TRP A 239 13.68 13.45 2.94
CA TRP A 239 14.95 14.13 2.66
C TRP A 239 15.49 14.88 3.87
N ASP A 240 14.62 15.55 4.65
CA ASP A 240 15.04 16.21 5.88
C ASP A 240 15.59 15.19 6.89
N VAL A 241 14.90 14.07 7.06
CA VAL A 241 15.36 12.96 7.92
C VAL A 241 16.67 12.35 7.40
N LEU A 242 16.85 12.22 6.07
CA LEU A 242 18.09 11.73 5.48
C LEU A 242 19.28 12.65 5.83
N ILE A 243 19.14 13.96 5.66
CA ILE A 243 20.18 14.95 5.98
C ILE A 243 20.58 14.84 7.45
N ASP A 244 19.60 14.70 8.34
CA ASP A 244 19.84 14.51 9.77
C ASP A 244 20.54 13.17 10.06
N ALA A 245 20.14 12.09 9.38
CA ALA A 245 20.73 10.76 9.53
C ALA A 245 22.20 10.72 9.08
N GLU A 246 22.56 11.43 8.02
CA GLU A 246 23.95 11.51 7.52
C GLU A 246 24.90 12.16 8.54
N THR A 247 24.38 12.87 9.54
CA THR A 247 25.22 13.45 10.60
C THR A 247 25.73 12.44 11.61
N VAL A 248 25.13 11.26 11.67
CA VAL A 248 25.43 10.22 12.69
C VAL A 248 25.96 8.92 12.08
N THR A 249 26.20 8.87 10.77
CA THR A 249 26.75 7.69 10.09
C THR A 249 27.71 8.08 8.97
N GLU A 250 28.64 7.17 8.67
CA GLU A 250 29.50 7.24 7.48
C GLU A 250 28.94 6.37 6.33
N ASP A 251 27.84 5.64 6.57
CA ASP A 251 27.19 4.83 5.57
C ASP A 251 26.58 5.72 4.47
N ILE A 252 26.69 5.30 3.22
CA ILE A 252 26.06 6.01 2.10
C ILE A 252 24.58 5.67 2.11
N LEU A 253 23.74 6.67 2.37
CA LEU A 253 22.32 6.56 2.48
C LEU A 253 21.60 7.13 1.24
N THR A 254 20.43 6.65 0.98
CA THR A 254 19.47 7.21 0.01
C THR A 254 18.07 7.10 0.57
N VAL A 255 17.14 7.85 0.00
CA VAL A 255 15.75 7.83 0.42
C VAL A 255 14.85 7.45 -0.74
N GLN A 256 13.83 6.67 -0.43
CA GLN A 256 12.78 6.28 -1.35
C GLN A 256 11.44 6.42 -0.63
N ASP A 257 10.49 7.12 -1.23
CA ASP A 257 9.15 7.26 -0.69
C ASP A 257 8.13 6.37 -1.42
N TRP A 258 6.93 6.26 -0.89
CA TRP A 258 5.84 5.44 -1.42
C TRP A 258 5.46 5.76 -2.87
N THR A 259 5.74 6.98 -3.35
CA THR A 259 5.38 7.40 -4.71
C THR A 259 6.24 6.72 -5.77
N TYR A 260 7.40 6.19 -5.40
CA TYR A 260 8.25 5.41 -6.30
C TYR A 260 7.51 4.19 -6.85
N SER A 261 6.88 3.42 -5.96
CA SER A 261 6.17 2.18 -6.33
C SER A 261 4.71 2.43 -6.71
N TYR A 262 4.02 3.30 -5.99
CA TYR A 262 2.57 3.49 -6.12
C TYR A 262 2.16 4.82 -6.76
N GLY A 263 3.09 5.75 -6.94
CA GLY A 263 2.84 7.05 -7.57
C GLY A 263 2.19 6.97 -8.96
N PRO A 264 2.64 6.08 -9.87
CA PRO A 264 2.01 5.90 -11.17
C PRO A 264 0.53 5.49 -11.08
N LEU A 265 0.18 4.60 -10.13
CA LEU A 265 -1.20 4.18 -9.87
C LEU A 265 -2.06 5.36 -9.43
N PHE A 266 -1.60 6.14 -8.44
CA PHE A 266 -2.32 7.31 -7.95
C PHE A 266 -2.45 8.41 -9.02
N LYS A 267 -1.41 8.62 -9.84
CA LYS A 267 -1.49 9.52 -10.99
C LYS A 267 -2.56 9.08 -11.99
N ALA A 268 -2.63 7.79 -12.30
CA ALA A 268 -3.64 7.25 -13.21
C ALA A 268 -5.06 7.49 -12.69
N ILE A 269 -5.30 7.23 -11.40
CA ILE A 269 -6.60 7.47 -10.75
C ILE A 269 -6.99 8.97 -10.81
N LEU A 270 -6.05 9.87 -10.52
CA LEU A 270 -6.30 11.31 -10.62
C LEU A 270 -6.61 11.76 -12.06
N GLN A 271 -5.87 11.25 -13.06
CA GLN A 271 -6.12 11.54 -14.48
C GLN A 271 -7.48 11.02 -14.92
N GLU A 272 -7.85 9.80 -14.55
CA GLU A 272 -9.16 9.22 -14.83
C GLU A 272 -10.28 10.08 -14.25
N ARG A 273 -10.16 10.53 -12.99
CA ARG A 273 -11.11 11.42 -12.33
C ARG A 273 -11.31 12.73 -13.10
N VAL A 274 -10.24 13.36 -13.54
CA VAL A 274 -10.31 14.60 -14.34
C VAL A 274 -10.99 14.34 -15.67
N LEU A 275 -10.61 13.28 -16.40
CA LEU A 275 -11.20 12.92 -17.68
C LEU A 275 -12.70 12.63 -17.56
N VAL A 276 -13.11 11.81 -16.59
CA VAL A 276 -14.52 11.48 -16.36
C VAL A 276 -15.30 12.73 -15.97
N GLY A 277 -14.76 13.58 -15.10
CA GLY A 277 -15.38 14.86 -14.73
C GLY A 277 -15.57 15.78 -15.92
N LEU A 278 -14.59 15.84 -16.81
CA LEU A 278 -14.63 16.68 -18.02
C LEU A 278 -15.66 16.15 -19.04
N LEU A 279 -15.70 14.84 -19.26
CA LEU A 279 -16.67 14.21 -20.17
C LEU A 279 -18.10 14.40 -19.68
N LEU A 280 -18.35 14.19 -18.38
CA LEU A 280 -19.67 14.35 -17.79
C LEU A 280 -20.11 15.81 -17.79
N SER A 281 -19.21 16.77 -17.52
CA SER A 281 -19.52 18.21 -17.62
C SER A 281 -19.88 18.61 -19.06
N LEU A 282 -19.20 18.03 -20.06
CA LEU A 282 -19.55 18.26 -21.47
C LEU A 282 -20.93 17.74 -21.83
N ILE A 283 -21.31 16.56 -21.33
CA ILE A 283 -22.66 15.99 -21.53
C ILE A 283 -23.72 16.90 -20.92
N ILE A 284 -23.49 17.39 -19.69
CA ILE A 284 -24.41 18.31 -19.02
C ILE A 284 -24.54 19.64 -19.80
N LEU A 285 -23.41 20.15 -20.29
CA LEU A 285 -23.36 21.38 -21.08
C LEU A 285 -24.15 21.21 -22.37
N VAL A 286 -23.98 20.13 -23.12
CA VAL A 286 -24.75 19.83 -24.33
C VAL A 286 -26.25 19.72 -24.03
N ALA A 287 -26.60 19.01 -22.95
CA ALA A 287 -27.98 18.87 -22.53
C ALA A 287 -28.63 20.21 -22.08
N ALA A 288 -27.83 21.14 -21.53
CA ALA A 288 -28.31 22.46 -21.13
C ALA A 288 -28.53 23.41 -22.33
N PHE A 289 -27.79 23.22 -23.44
CA PHE A 289 -27.94 24.01 -24.67
C PHE A 289 -29.06 23.49 -25.60
N ASN A 290 -29.54 22.27 -25.40
CA ASN A 290 -30.59 21.65 -26.22
C ASN A 290 -32.00 21.98 -25.65
#